data_085bfb8fcb6c005e57eecc008199c320
#
_entry.id   085bfb8fcb6c005e57eecc008199c320
#
_cell.length_a   1.000
_cell.length_b   1.000
_cell.length_c   1.000
_cell.angle_alpha   90.00
_cell.angle_beta   90.00
_cell.angle_gamma   90.00
#
_symmetry.space_group_name_H-M   'P 1'
#
loop_
_entity.id
_entity.type
_entity.pdbx_description
1 polymer ?
#
loop_
_entity_poly.entity_id
_entity_poly.type
_entity_poly.pdbx_seq_one_letter_code
_entity_poly.pdbx_strand_id
1 'polypeptide(L)'
;MQLSERLKPLLREPLVHFLLAGLAVFLFSAWRGEEVDPASRTITIDEEQVSRLVASWQQTWQRPPTQAEIDGLIRDHIKGEIYYREAKRLGLDEDDTVIRRRLRAKMEYLAAAQVENATPDDATL
;
A
#
# COMPACT_ATOMS: atom_id res chain seq x y z
N MET A 1 11.50 53.25 7.15
CA MET A 1 10.08 53.38 6.76
C MET A 1 9.94 53.56 5.24
N GLN A 2 10.82 52.95 4.43
CA GLN A 2 10.83 53.05 2.95
C GLN A 2 10.59 51.75 2.20
N LEU A 3 10.43 50.61 2.90
CA LEU A 3 10.18 49.31 2.25
C LEU A 3 8.75 49.18 1.73
N SER A 4 7.76 49.83 2.37
CA SER A 4 6.35 49.74 2.00
C SER A 4 5.97 50.45 0.69
N GLU A 5 6.71 51.48 0.32
CA GLU A 5 6.46 52.26 -0.90
C GLU A 5 6.96 51.55 -2.16
N ARG A 6 7.98 50.72 -2.02
CA ARG A 6 8.50 49.92 -3.15
C ARG A 6 7.76 48.58 -3.38
N LEU A 7 7.01 48.13 -2.38
CA LEU A 7 6.23 46.87 -2.50
C LEU A 7 4.90 47.11 -3.24
N LYS A 8 4.33 48.27 -3.21
CA LYS A 8 3.03 48.58 -3.84
C LYS A 8 3.01 48.42 -5.37
N PRO A 9 4.04 48.81 -6.14
CA PRO A 9 4.06 48.55 -7.57
C PRO A 9 4.32 47.08 -7.90
N LEU A 10 5.13 46.40 -7.09
CA LEU A 10 5.38 44.95 -7.28
C LEU A 10 4.11 44.11 -7.10
N LEU A 11 3.26 44.47 -6.12
CA LEU A 11 1.99 43.77 -5.88
C LEU A 11 0.94 43.98 -7.00
N ARG A 12 1.18 44.90 -7.95
CA ARG A 12 0.33 45.11 -9.12
C ARG A 12 0.80 44.40 -10.36
N GLU A 13 1.97 43.76 -10.32
CA GLU A 13 2.51 43.06 -11.47
C GLU A 13 1.85 41.66 -11.63
N PRO A 14 1.36 41.34 -12.84
CA PRO A 14 0.74 40.02 -13.12
C PRO A 14 1.67 38.85 -12.79
N LEU A 15 3.00 39.04 -12.95
CA LEU A 15 4.02 38.05 -12.65
C LEU A 15 4.04 37.70 -11.15
N VAL A 16 3.89 38.68 -10.26
CA VAL A 16 3.86 38.46 -8.82
C VAL A 16 2.61 37.71 -8.39
N HIS A 17 1.46 38.01 -9.00
CA HIS A 17 0.24 37.23 -8.75
C HIS A 17 0.37 35.77 -9.19
N PHE A 18 0.98 35.52 -10.35
CA PHE A 18 1.23 34.19 -10.84
C PHE A 18 2.19 33.42 -9.91
N LEU A 19 3.24 34.06 -9.44
CA LEU A 19 4.22 33.48 -8.52
C LEU A 19 3.59 33.18 -7.16
N LEU A 20 2.76 34.07 -6.64
CA LEU A 20 2.02 33.85 -5.39
C LEU A 20 0.99 32.73 -5.52
N ALA A 21 0.27 32.68 -6.63
CA ALA A 21 -0.67 31.61 -6.92
C ALA A 21 0.06 30.25 -7.03
N GLY A 22 1.18 30.19 -7.74
CA GLY A 22 2.03 29.00 -7.84
C GLY A 22 2.57 28.55 -6.49
N LEU A 23 3.04 29.52 -5.66
CA LEU A 23 3.50 29.24 -4.30
C LEU A 23 2.35 28.72 -3.42
N ALA A 24 1.16 29.29 -3.51
CA ALA A 24 -0.01 28.85 -2.77
C ALA A 24 -0.42 27.41 -3.16
N VAL A 25 -0.43 27.11 -4.45
CA VAL A 25 -0.68 25.73 -4.95
C VAL A 25 0.41 24.78 -4.47
N PHE A 26 1.67 25.19 -4.51
CA PHE A 26 2.79 24.38 -4.04
C PHE A 26 2.69 24.10 -2.53
N LEU A 27 2.43 25.11 -1.71
CA LEU A 27 2.27 24.95 -0.27
C LEU A 27 1.05 24.10 0.07
N PHE A 28 -0.06 24.29 -0.65
CA PHE A 28 -1.26 23.47 -0.50
C PHE A 28 -0.99 22.00 -0.88
N SER A 29 -0.28 21.78 -1.98
CA SER A 29 0.12 20.44 -2.42
C SER A 29 1.11 19.80 -1.42
N ALA A 30 2.07 20.56 -0.91
CA ALA A 30 3.01 20.10 0.10
C ALA A 30 2.32 19.77 1.44
N TRP A 31 1.29 20.55 1.80
CA TRP A 31 0.52 20.32 3.02
C TRP A 31 -0.46 19.15 2.87
N ARG A 32 -0.97 18.90 1.66
CA ARG A 32 -1.88 17.80 1.33
C ARG A 32 -1.14 16.59 0.80
N GLY A 33 0.17 16.73 0.51
CA GLY A 33 1.01 15.62 0.07
C GLY A 33 0.99 14.54 1.13
N GLU A 34 0.43 13.39 0.79
CA GLU A 34 0.70 12.15 1.50
C GLU A 34 2.21 12.07 1.65
N GLU A 35 2.69 12.11 2.87
CA GLU A 35 4.06 11.70 3.15
C GLU A 35 4.18 10.30 2.55
N VAL A 36 4.88 10.21 1.42
CA VAL A 36 5.21 8.91 0.84
C VAL A 36 6.09 8.25 1.88
N ASP A 37 5.47 7.43 2.72
CA ASP A 37 6.14 6.69 3.77
C ASP A 37 7.37 6.02 3.16
N PRO A 38 8.60 6.35 3.60
CA PRO A 38 9.82 5.72 3.08
C PRO A 38 9.74 4.19 3.20
N ALA A 39 9.01 3.66 4.20
CA ALA A 39 8.73 2.24 4.35
C ALA A 39 7.91 1.68 3.17
N SER A 40 7.10 2.51 2.49
CA SER A 40 6.34 2.08 1.31
C SER A 40 7.24 1.76 0.10
N ARG A 41 8.49 2.25 0.09
CA ARG A 41 9.47 2.02 -0.98
C ARG A 41 10.42 0.86 -0.68
N THR A 42 10.42 0.35 0.55
CA THR A 42 11.27 -0.75 0.97
C THR A 42 10.46 -2.02 1.06
N ILE A 43 10.92 -3.08 0.42
CA ILE A 43 10.37 -4.43 0.55
C ILE A 43 11.41 -5.26 1.29
N THR A 44 11.10 -5.63 2.53
CA THR A 44 11.95 -6.51 3.33
C THR A 44 11.45 -7.92 3.19
N ILE A 45 12.33 -8.84 2.86
CA ILE A 45 12.03 -10.27 2.78
C ILE A 45 12.83 -10.93 3.88
N ASP A 46 12.14 -11.49 4.86
CA ASP A 46 12.71 -12.23 5.97
C ASP A 46 12.76 -13.74 5.68
N GLU A 47 13.47 -14.48 6.52
CA GLU A 47 13.60 -15.93 6.39
C GLU A 47 12.25 -16.65 6.51
N GLU A 48 11.33 -16.12 7.32
CA GLU A 48 10.00 -16.68 7.47
C GLU A 48 9.19 -16.57 6.17
N GLN A 49 9.33 -15.47 5.48
CA GLN A 49 8.67 -15.23 4.19
C GLN A 49 9.23 -16.16 3.11
N VAL A 50 10.56 -16.33 3.06
CA VAL A 50 11.20 -17.31 2.16
C VAL A 50 10.71 -18.72 2.48
N SER A 51 10.63 -19.10 3.75
CA SER A 51 10.13 -20.41 4.18
C SER A 51 8.69 -20.66 3.73
N ARG A 52 7.81 -19.65 3.81
CA ARG A 52 6.44 -19.76 3.31
C ARG A 52 6.38 -19.97 1.79
N LEU A 53 7.21 -19.25 1.03
CA LEU A 53 7.30 -19.42 -0.43
C LEU A 53 7.77 -20.83 -0.80
N VAL A 54 8.78 -21.35 -0.11
CA VAL A 54 9.30 -22.70 -0.29
C VAL A 54 8.24 -23.75 0.06
N ALA A 55 7.52 -23.59 1.17
CA ALA A 55 6.45 -24.49 1.58
C ALA A 55 5.32 -24.53 0.54
N SER A 56 4.91 -23.39 0.01
CA SER A 56 3.91 -23.29 -1.05
C SER A 56 4.36 -24.01 -2.34
N TRP A 57 5.63 -23.85 -2.69
CA TRP A 57 6.22 -24.58 -3.82
C TRP A 57 6.16 -26.09 -3.60
N GLN A 58 6.58 -26.56 -2.43
CA GLN A 58 6.59 -28.00 -2.09
C GLN A 58 5.19 -28.61 -2.12
N GLN A 59 4.15 -27.86 -1.69
CA GLN A 59 2.77 -28.31 -1.78
C GLN A 59 2.31 -28.49 -3.23
N THR A 60 2.76 -27.63 -4.14
CA THR A 60 2.34 -27.65 -5.54
C THR A 60 3.12 -28.70 -6.34
N TRP A 61 4.44 -28.74 -6.16
CA TRP A 61 5.34 -29.53 -7.00
C TRP A 61 5.81 -30.83 -6.36
N GLN A 62 5.46 -31.10 -5.09
CA GLN A 62 5.80 -32.28 -4.31
C GLN A 62 7.32 -32.61 -4.27
N ARG A 63 8.14 -31.55 -4.40
CA ARG A 63 9.60 -31.61 -4.30
C ARG A 63 10.14 -30.27 -3.77
N PRO A 64 11.33 -30.24 -3.16
CA PRO A 64 11.98 -29.01 -2.78
C PRO A 64 12.39 -28.21 -4.01
N PRO A 65 12.35 -26.88 -3.94
CA PRO A 65 12.85 -26.01 -5.01
C PRO A 65 14.37 -26.01 -5.04
N THR A 66 14.94 -25.84 -6.24
CA THR A 66 16.36 -25.52 -6.42
C THR A 66 16.65 -24.08 -6.04
N GLN A 67 17.94 -23.73 -5.86
CA GLN A 67 18.33 -22.36 -5.54
C GLN A 67 17.84 -21.36 -6.61
N ALA A 68 17.93 -21.69 -7.89
CA ALA A 68 17.46 -20.85 -8.97
C ALA A 68 15.93 -20.63 -8.93
N GLU A 69 15.18 -21.66 -8.50
CA GLU A 69 13.72 -21.55 -8.30
C GLU A 69 13.39 -20.70 -7.09
N ILE A 70 14.14 -20.80 -5.99
CA ILE A 70 13.99 -19.93 -4.81
C ILE A 70 14.22 -18.46 -5.22
N ASP A 71 15.28 -18.17 -5.96
CA ASP A 71 15.56 -16.82 -6.47
C ASP A 71 14.45 -16.31 -7.39
N GLY A 72 13.82 -17.22 -8.17
CA GLY A 72 12.64 -16.95 -8.97
C GLY A 72 11.44 -16.57 -8.11
N LEU A 73 11.12 -17.38 -7.10
CA LEU A 73 10.02 -17.14 -6.16
C LEU A 73 10.16 -15.79 -5.44
N ILE A 74 11.37 -15.46 -5.01
CA ILE A 74 11.67 -14.17 -4.35
C ILE A 74 11.42 -13.01 -5.32
N ARG A 75 11.92 -13.10 -6.56
CA ARG A 75 11.69 -12.04 -7.57
C ARG A 75 10.21 -11.86 -7.89
N ASP A 76 9.47 -12.95 -8.04
CA ASP A 76 8.04 -12.89 -8.33
C ASP A 76 7.25 -12.32 -7.15
N HIS A 77 7.65 -12.67 -5.92
CA HIS A 77 7.06 -12.08 -4.72
C HIS A 77 7.29 -10.56 -4.65
N ILE A 78 8.54 -10.09 -4.88
CA ILE A 78 8.88 -8.66 -4.92
C ILE A 78 8.04 -7.95 -5.98
N LYS A 79 7.96 -8.50 -7.18
CA LYS A 79 7.18 -7.93 -8.28
C LYS A 79 5.69 -7.83 -7.92
N GLY A 80 5.14 -8.87 -7.31
CA GLY A 80 3.76 -8.88 -6.84
C GLY A 80 3.49 -7.81 -5.79
N GLU A 81 4.40 -7.64 -4.84
CA GLU A 81 4.30 -6.62 -3.78
C GLU A 81 4.37 -5.20 -4.36
N ILE A 82 5.27 -4.96 -5.33
CA ILE A 82 5.35 -3.67 -6.03
C ILE A 82 4.03 -3.36 -6.74
N TYR A 83 3.47 -4.33 -7.47
CA TYR A 83 2.20 -4.14 -8.18
C TYR A 83 1.04 -3.91 -7.21
N TYR A 84 1.00 -4.62 -6.10
CA TYR A 84 -0.01 -4.45 -5.07
C TYR A 84 0.03 -3.04 -4.47
N ARG A 85 1.21 -2.56 -4.06
CA ARG A 85 1.39 -1.21 -3.51
C ARG A 85 1.02 -0.13 -4.54
N GLU A 86 1.44 -0.30 -5.79
CA GLU A 86 1.11 0.64 -6.85
C GLU A 86 -0.38 0.64 -7.19
N ALA A 87 -1.02 -0.53 -7.23
CA ALA A 87 -2.46 -0.64 -7.42
C ALA A 87 -3.24 0.07 -6.31
N LYS A 88 -2.80 -0.08 -5.05
CA LYS A 88 -3.36 0.65 -3.91
C LYS A 88 -3.19 2.15 -4.05
N ARG A 89 -1.99 2.61 -4.44
CA ARG A 89 -1.70 4.03 -4.66
C ARG A 89 -2.57 4.65 -5.76
N LEU A 90 -2.88 3.87 -6.79
CA LEU A 90 -3.75 4.28 -7.90
C LEU A 90 -5.24 4.15 -7.59
N GLY A 91 -5.61 3.67 -6.38
CA GLY A 91 -7.00 3.48 -5.99
C GLY A 91 -7.72 2.37 -6.77
N LEU A 92 -6.99 1.41 -7.37
CA LEU A 92 -7.59 0.34 -8.18
C LEU A 92 -8.44 -0.64 -7.37
N ASP A 93 -8.34 -0.61 -6.06
CA ASP A 93 -9.17 -1.39 -5.13
C ASP A 93 -10.44 -0.64 -4.69
N GLU A 94 -10.52 0.66 -4.97
CA GLU A 94 -11.69 1.48 -4.64
C GLU A 94 -12.83 1.18 -5.61
N ASP A 95 -14.02 1.00 -5.06
CA ASP A 95 -15.26 0.70 -5.81
C ASP A 95 -15.23 -0.55 -6.72
N ASP A 96 -14.21 -1.39 -6.63
CA ASP A 96 -14.14 -2.66 -7.34
C ASP A 96 -15.06 -3.71 -6.69
N THR A 97 -16.06 -4.17 -7.44
CA THR A 97 -17.04 -5.16 -6.98
C THR A 97 -16.42 -6.54 -6.75
N VAL A 98 -15.38 -6.91 -7.49
CA VAL A 98 -14.67 -8.20 -7.35
C VAL A 98 -13.88 -8.20 -6.05
N ILE A 99 -13.14 -7.13 -5.76
CA ILE A 99 -12.39 -6.98 -4.53
C ILE A 99 -13.34 -6.97 -3.33
N ARG A 100 -14.44 -6.21 -3.39
CA ARG A 100 -15.46 -6.19 -2.32
C ARG A 100 -16.06 -7.56 -2.06
N ARG A 101 -16.39 -8.32 -3.12
CA ARG A 101 -16.89 -9.70 -2.98
C ARG A 101 -15.86 -10.61 -2.32
N ARG A 102 -14.58 -10.49 -2.72
CA ARG A 102 -13.49 -11.29 -2.16
C ARG A 102 -13.28 -11.01 -0.67
N LEU A 103 -13.28 -9.73 -0.29
CA LEU A 103 -13.16 -9.32 1.10
C LEU A 103 -14.34 -9.80 1.95
N ARG A 104 -15.57 -9.70 1.41
CA ARG A 104 -16.77 -10.22 2.09
C ARG A 104 -16.65 -11.73 2.34
N ALA A 105 -16.30 -12.51 1.32
CA ALA A 105 -16.13 -13.96 1.47
C ALA A 105 -15.07 -14.33 2.53
N LYS A 106 -13.97 -13.58 2.61
CA LYS A 106 -12.98 -13.75 3.68
C LYS A 106 -13.54 -13.44 5.05
N MET A 107 -14.33 -12.38 5.19
CA MET A 107 -14.95 -12.01 6.46
C MET A 107 -16.01 -13.03 6.89
N GLU A 108 -16.82 -13.54 5.97
CA GLU A 108 -17.81 -14.60 6.24
C GLU A 108 -17.11 -15.88 6.74
N TYR A 109 -16.00 -16.27 6.13
CA TYR A 109 -15.19 -17.40 6.58
C TYR A 109 -14.62 -17.19 7.99
N LEU A 110 -14.05 -16.02 8.27
CA LEU A 110 -13.51 -15.70 9.60
C LEU A 110 -14.59 -15.66 10.67
N ALA A 111 -15.76 -15.11 10.35
CA ALA A 111 -16.90 -15.09 11.28
C ALA A 111 -17.39 -16.50 11.58
N ALA A 112 -17.52 -17.37 10.58
CA ALA A 112 -17.90 -18.76 10.77
C ALA A 112 -16.90 -19.53 11.64
N ALA A 113 -15.59 -19.36 11.39
CA ALA A 113 -14.54 -19.99 12.18
C ALA A 113 -14.53 -19.52 13.66
N GLN A 114 -14.88 -18.25 13.91
CA GLN A 114 -15.00 -17.73 15.29
C GLN A 114 -16.21 -18.33 16.02
N VAL A 115 -17.33 -18.52 15.34
CA VAL A 115 -18.52 -19.14 15.93
C VAL A 115 -18.26 -20.61 16.24
N GLU A 116 -17.58 -21.36 15.37
CA GLU A 116 -17.23 -22.74 15.60
C GLU A 116 -16.30 -22.92 16.82
N ASN A 117 -15.32 -22.02 16.97
CA ASN A 117 -14.42 -22.02 18.12
C ASN A 117 -15.11 -21.52 19.43
N ALA A 118 -16.22 -20.82 19.33
CA ALA A 118 -16.98 -20.32 20.48
C ALA A 118 -18.09 -21.27 20.95
N THR A 119 -18.43 -22.31 20.16
CA THR A 119 -19.37 -23.36 20.59
C THR A 119 -18.67 -24.25 21.61
N PRO A 120 -19.14 -24.34 22.88
CA PRO A 120 -18.55 -25.23 23.85
C PRO A 120 -18.69 -26.67 23.36
N ASP A 121 -17.57 -27.44 23.44
CA ASP A 121 -17.60 -28.86 23.20
C ASP A 121 -18.63 -29.51 24.14
N ASP A 122 -19.56 -30.29 23.61
CA ASP A 122 -20.59 -31.03 24.35
C ASP A 122 -20.04 -32.03 25.40
N ALA A 123 -18.71 -32.11 25.54
CA ALA A 123 -18.02 -32.96 26.52
C ALA A 123 -17.96 -32.35 27.94
N THR A 124 -18.53 -31.16 28.18
CA THR A 124 -18.55 -30.46 29.49
C THR A 124 -19.93 -30.37 30.16
N LEU A 125 -20.90 -31.14 29.69
CA LEU A 125 -22.22 -31.31 30.35
C LEU A 125 -22.32 -32.58 31.16
#